data_c15b2f372f9f1f17cf7ef78de89f21ae
#
_entry.id   c15b2f372f9f1f17cf7ef78de89f21ae
#
_cell.length_a   1.000
_cell.length_b   1.000
_cell.length_c   1.000
_cell.angle_alpha   90.00
_cell.angle_beta   90.00
_cell.angle_gamma   90.00
#
_symmetry.space_group_name_H-M   'P 1'
#
loop_
_entity.id
_entity.type
_entity.pdbx_description
1 polymer ?
#
loop_
_entity_poly.entity_id
_entity_poly.type
_entity_poly.pdbx_seq_one_letter_code
_entity_poly.pdbx_strand_id
1 'polypeptide(L)'
;MLIAIEGVDGAGKNTLTQGLRAQFEARGKSVTTVAFPRYGRSVEADIAAEALHGQHGDLAESVYAMAMLFALDRAGAKAEIAELSDAHDVVILDRYVASNAAYSAARLHQGAGGDVVAWVRQLEFERLALPVPDWQLYLNVPTDLAAERAARREAQDATRTRDAYERDGGLQGRTAAVYTALAAENWVGRWALVAPDVDPGELATMLLG
;
A
#
# COMPACT_ATOMS: atom_id res chain seq x y z
N MET A 1 7.38 -3.65 -16.09
CA MET A 1 6.26 -4.21 -15.31
C MET A 1 6.13 -3.47 -13.99
N LEU A 2 4.93 -3.00 -13.65
CA LEU A 2 4.63 -2.25 -12.43
C LEU A 2 3.83 -3.15 -11.46
N ILE A 3 4.35 -3.40 -10.26
CA ILE A 3 3.74 -4.26 -9.25
C ILE A 3 3.47 -3.45 -8.00
N ALA A 4 2.24 -3.45 -7.50
CA ALA A 4 1.92 -2.89 -6.18
C ALA A 4 1.81 -4.02 -5.15
N ILE A 5 2.47 -3.88 -4.01
CA ILE A 5 2.35 -4.78 -2.86
C ILE A 5 1.47 -4.13 -1.80
N GLU A 6 0.37 -4.78 -1.49
CA GLU A 6 -0.68 -4.29 -0.62
C GLU A 6 -0.88 -5.19 0.60
N GLY A 7 -1.40 -4.62 1.66
CA GLY A 7 -1.70 -5.36 2.89
C GLY A 7 -1.66 -4.48 4.13
N VAL A 8 -2.21 -4.98 5.22
CA VAL A 8 -2.27 -4.28 6.51
C VAL A 8 -0.88 -4.09 7.13
N ASP A 9 -0.81 -3.30 8.19
CA ASP A 9 0.45 -3.11 8.92
C ASP A 9 0.83 -4.41 9.63
N GLY A 10 2.13 -4.75 9.58
CA GLY A 10 2.60 -6.04 10.10
C GLY A 10 2.48 -7.22 9.13
N ALA A 11 1.82 -7.08 7.98
CA ALA A 11 1.64 -8.19 7.03
C ALA A 11 2.96 -8.78 6.52
N GLY A 12 4.06 -8.03 6.47
CA GLY A 12 5.35 -8.51 5.97
C GLY A 12 5.67 -8.05 4.54
N LYS A 13 5.05 -6.96 4.09
CA LYS A 13 5.26 -6.38 2.74
C LYS A 13 6.72 -6.17 2.39
N ASN A 14 7.51 -5.58 3.29
CA ASN A 14 8.93 -5.36 3.06
C ASN A 14 9.71 -6.67 2.83
N THR A 15 9.40 -7.73 3.59
CA THR A 15 10.02 -9.05 3.41
C THR A 15 9.68 -9.63 2.03
N LEU A 16 8.42 -9.53 1.62
CA LEU A 16 7.98 -9.96 0.28
C LEU A 16 8.65 -9.14 -0.82
N THR A 17 8.73 -7.80 -0.66
CA THR A 17 9.41 -6.89 -1.59
C THR A 17 10.87 -7.30 -1.80
N GLN A 18 11.61 -7.52 -0.72
CA GLN A 18 13.01 -7.94 -0.79
C GLN A 18 13.17 -9.33 -1.41
N GLY A 19 12.31 -10.27 -1.06
CA GLY A 19 12.29 -11.61 -1.63
C GLY A 19 12.04 -11.60 -3.14
N LEU A 20 11.02 -10.88 -3.59
CA LEU A 20 10.70 -10.72 -5.02
C LEU A 20 11.83 -10.03 -5.78
N ARG A 21 12.38 -8.95 -5.21
CA ARG A 21 13.52 -8.25 -5.80
C ARG A 21 14.69 -9.22 -6.06
N ALA A 22 15.10 -9.97 -5.04
CA ALA A 22 16.20 -10.94 -5.16
C ALA A 22 15.89 -12.00 -6.24
N GLN A 23 14.65 -12.46 -6.32
CA GLN A 23 14.23 -13.47 -7.31
C GLN A 23 14.19 -12.93 -8.73
N PHE A 24 13.76 -11.68 -8.94
CA PHE A 24 13.82 -11.05 -10.26
C PHE A 24 15.27 -10.76 -10.69
N GLU A 25 16.10 -10.23 -9.79
CA GLU A 25 17.51 -9.97 -10.05
C GLU A 25 18.29 -11.27 -10.39
N ALA A 26 18.00 -12.38 -9.69
CA ALA A 26 18.57 -13.70 -10.01
C ALA A 26 18.15 -14.22 -11.41
N ARG A 27 17.06 -13.71 -11.96
CA ARG A 27 16.58 -14.00 -13.32
C ARG A 27 17.06 -12.96 -14.36
N GLY A 28 18.03 -12.12 -13.98
CA GLY A 28 18.62 -11.10 -14.86
C GLY A 28 17.73 -9.89 -15.12
N LYS A 29 16.72 -9.65 -14.28
CA LYS A 29 15.84 -8.48 -14.38
C LYS A 29 16.38 -7.33 -13.55
N SER A 30 16.34 -6.12 -14.11
CA SER A 30 16.59 -4.90 -13.36
C SER A 30 15.35 -4.53 -12.53
N VAL A 31 15.54 -4.28 -11.22
CA VAL A 31 14.43 -4.04 -10.28
C VAL A 31 14.68 -2.78 -9.47
N THR A 32 13.64 -1.98 -9.31
CA THR A 32 13.63 -0.86 -8.37
C THR A 32 12.37 -0.85 -7.51
N THR A 33 12.40 -0.10 -6.41
CA THR A 33 11.29 -0.05 -5.45
C THR A 33 10.99 1.38 -5.06
N VAL A 34 9.70 1.74 -5.02
CA VAL A 34 9.20 2.99 -4.47
C VAL A 34 8.22 2.66 -3.36
N ALA A 35 8.39 3.27 -2.18
CA ALA A 35 7.46 3.07 -1.07
C ALA A 35 6.56 4.30 -0.87
N PHE A 36 5.31 4.06 -0.54
CA PHE A 36 4.35 5.09 -0.16
C PHE A 36 3.80 4.85 1.25
N PRO A 37 3.56 5.92 2.02
CA PRO A 37 3.84 7.33 1.72
C PRO A 37 5.34 7.65 1.69
N ARG A 38 5.74 8.66 0.90
CA ARG A 38 7.14 9.09 0.73
C ARG A 38 7.58 10.05 1.84
N TYR A 39 7.54 9.61 3.08
CA TYR A 39 7.97 10.40 4.24
C TYR A 39 9.40 10.96 4.07
N GLY A 40 9.59 12.23 4.43
CA GLY A 40 10.85 12.95 4.27
C GLY A 40 11.19 13.35 2.83
N ARG A 41 10.30 13.06 1.87
CA ARG A 41 10.46 13.38 0.43
C ARG A 41 9.27 14.14 -0.17
N SER A 42 8.13 14.06 0.47
CA SER A 42 6.87 14.67 0.03
C SER A 42 6.25 15.44 1.19
N VAL A 43 5.99 16.72 0.98
CA VAL A 43 5.34 17.58 1.97
C VAL A 43 3.97 17.04 2.34
N GLU A 44 3.24 16.50 1.39
CA GLU A 44 1.91 15.93 1.59
C GLU A 44 1.96 14.67 2.49
N ALA A 45 2.96 13.83 2.27
CA ALA A 45 3.19 12.65 3.12
C ALA A 45 3.61 13.06 4.55
N ASP A 46 4.48 14.06 4.68
CA ASP A 46 4.94 14.55 5.98
C ASP A 46 3.79 15.19 6.78
N ILE A 47 2.97 16.03 6.15
CA ILE A 47 1.76 16.59 6.79
C ILE A 47 0.80 15.47 7.22
N ALA A 48 0.61 14.44 6.38
CA ALA A 48 -0.22 13.30 6.75
C ALA A 48 0.34 12.54 7.97
N ALA A 49 1.66 12.32 8.03
CA ALA A 49 2.32 11.70 9.18
C ALA A 49 2.13 12.54 10.46
N GLU A 50 2.36 13.85 10.37
CA GLU A 50 2.20 14.78 11.49
C GLU A 50 0.75 14.77 12.00
N ALA A 51 -0.25 14.77 11.10
CA ALA A 51 -1.66 14.67 11.47
C ALA A 51 -1.97 13.34 12.19
N LEU A 52 -1.45 12.21 11.71
CA LEU A 52 -1.61 10.91 12.37
C LEU A 52 -0.95 10.84 13.77
N HIS A 53 0.00 11.73 14.05
CA HIS A 53 0.62 11.91 15.36
C HIS A 53 -0.03 13.02 16.21
N GLY A 54 -1.20 13.55 15.76
CA GLY A 54 -2.01 14.49 16.54
C GLY A 54 -1.69 15.96 16.30
N GLN A 55 -0.96 16.28 15.23
CA GLN A 55 -0.73 17.67 14.79
C GLN A 55 -1.83 18.08 13.78
N HIS A 56 -1.89 19.38 13.47
CA HIS A 56 -2.80 19.97 12.47
C HIS A 56 -4.30 19.85 12.82
N GLY A 57 -4.65 19.88 14.13
CA GLY A 57 -6.02 19.93 14.60
C GLY A 57 -6.82 18.66 14.24
N ASP A 58 -7.94 18.86 13.56
CA ASP A 58 -8.87 17.80 13.15
C ASP A 58 -8.55 17.16 11.80
N LEU A 59 -7.40 17.46 11.20
CA LEU A 59 -7.03 16.99 9.86
C LEU A 59 -7.08 15.45 9.76
N ALA A 60 -6.55 14.75 10.77
CA ALA A 60 -6.57 13.29 10.79
C ALA A 60 -8.00 12.69 10.89
N GLU A 61 -8.98 13.43 11.40
CA GLU A 61 -10.37 12.99 11.51
C GLU A 61 -11.05 12.95 10.14
N SER A 62 -10.68 13.86 9.24
CA SER A 62 -11.23 13.91 7.88
C SER A 62 -10.65 12.82 7.00
N VAL A 63 -11.44 11.78 6.70
CA VAL A 63 -11.03 10.67 5.83
C VAL A 63 -10.65 11.18 4.44
N TYR A 64 -11.45 12.06 3.86
CA TYR A 64 -11.20 12.60 2.52
C TYR A 64 -9.98 13.52 2.46
N ALA A 65 -9.70 14.30 3.52
CA ALA A 65 -8.50 15.15 3.58
C ALA A 65 -7.23 14.29 3.64
N MET A 66 -7.22 13.27 4.49
CA MET A 66 -6.10 12.32 4.57
C MET A 66 -5.91 11.56 3.26
N ALA A 67 -6.99 11.07 2.67
CA ALA A 67 -6.94 10.38 1.39
C ALA A 67 -6.40 11.29 0.27
N MET A 68 -6.75 12.57 0.28
CA MET A 68 -6.23 13.58 -0.66
C MET A 68 -4.72 13.78 -0.50
N LEU A 69 -4.21 13.89 0.73
CA LEU A 69 -2.78 14.05 0.99
C LEU A 69 -1.98 12.85 0.44
N PHE A 70 -2.45 11.64 0.71
CA PHE A 70 -1.81 10.44 0.16
C PHE A 70 -1.92 10.33 -1.37
N ALA A 71 -3.02 10.81 -1.96
CA ALA A 71 -3.18 10.85 -3.42
C ALA A 71 -2.23 11.87 -4.06
N LEU A 72 -2.05 13.04 -3.45
CA LEU A 72 -1.12 14.08 -3.93
C LEU A 72 0.34 13.65 -3.79
N ASP A 73 0.70 12.94 -2.72
CA ASP A 73 2.03 12.33 -2.59
C ASP A 73 2.32 11.39 -3.77
N ARG A 74 1.38 10.50 -4.13
CA ARG A 74 1.55 9.64 -5.31
C ARG A 74 1.58 10.42 -6.62
N ALA A 75 0.76 11.46 -6.74
CA ALA A 75 0.77 12.32 -7.92
C ALA A 75 2.12 13.02 -8.12
N GLY A 76 2.75 13.47 -7.02
CA GLY A 76 4.10 14.03 -7.04
C GLY A 76 5.18 13.02 -7.46
N ALA A 77 4.92 11.70 -7.32
CA ALA A 77 5.82 10.64 -7.75
C ALA A 77 5.58 10.17 -9.21
N LYS A 78 4.55 10.65 -9.89
CA LYS A 78 4.12 10.12 -11.20
C LYS A 78 5.23 10.14 -12.24
N ALA A 79 5.97 11.24 -12.36
CA ALA A 79 7.09 11.34 -13.30
C ALA A 79 8.23 10.38 -12.94
N GLU A 80 8.58 10.30 -11.65
CA GLU A 80 9.58 9.35 -11.14
C GLU A 80 9.18 7.89 -11.45
N ILE A 81 7.92 7.51 -11.24
CA ILE A 81 7.44 6.15 -11.57
C ILE A 81 7.56 5.87 -13.07
N ALA A 82 7.25 6.85 -13.93
CA ALA A 82 7.38 6.68 -15.38
C ALA A 82 8.85 6.49 -15.79
N GLU A 83 9.75 7.34 -15.32
CA GLU A 83 11.20 7.22 -15.57
C GLU A 83 11.77 5.89 -15.08
N LEU A 84 11.37 5.44 -13.88
CA LEU A 84 11.79 4.15 -13.34
C LEU A 84 11.24 2.98 -14.15
N SER A 85 10.02 3.08 -14.66
CA SER A 85 9.40 2.05 -15.50
C SER A 85 10.06 1.92 -16.87
N ASP A 86 10.60 3.03 -17.38
CA ASP A 86 11.39 3.04 -18.64
C ASP A 86 12.80 2.48 -18.42
N ALA A 87 13.38 2.70 -17.22
CA ALA A 87 14.76 2.32 -16.90
C ALA A 87 14.90 0.88 -16.34
N HIS A 88 13.82 0.26 -15.84
CA HIS A 88 13.88 -1.03 -15.17
C HIS A 88 12.84 -2.00 -15.73
N ASP A 89 13.17 -3.29 -15.72
CA ASP A 89 12.22 -4.36 -16.10
C ASP A 89 11.04 -4.46 -15.13
N VAL A 90 11.29 -4.21 -13.84
CA VAL A 90 10.30 -4.31 -12.77
C VAL A 90 10.40 -3.13 -11.82
N VAL A 91 9.28 -2.48 -11.56
CA VAL A 91 9.11 -1.47 -10.51
C VAL A 91 8.14 -2.02 -9.47
N ILE A 92 8.57 -2.11 -8.23
CA ILE A 92 7.75 -2.56 -7.11
C ILE A 92 7.34 -1.35 -6.28
N LEU A 93 6.03 -1.17 -6.09
CA LEU A 93 5.45 -0.16 -5.23
C LEU A 93 5.06 -0.80 -3.89
N ASP A 94 5.73 -0.43 -2.79
CA ASP A 94 5.28 -0.82 -1.44
C ASP A 94 4.16 0.12 -1.02
N ARG A 95 2.92 -0.36 -1.06
CA ARG A 95 1.65 0.35 -1.02
C ARG A 95 1.43 1.23 -2.27
N TYR A 96 0.16 1.32 -2.66
CA TYR A 96 -0.24 2.21 -3.74
C TYR A 96 -1.69 2.68 -3.55
N VAL A 97 -2.44 2.89 -4.63
CA VAL A 97 -3.79 3.46 -4.60
C VAL A 97 -4.78 2.57 -3.82
N ALA A 98 -4.64 1.25 -3.90
CA ALA A 98 -5.52 0.34 -3.16
C ALA A 98 -5.38 0.48 -1.64
N SER A 99 -4.21 0.86 -1.12
CA SER A 99 -4.05 1.23 0.29
C SER A 99 -4.96 2.40 0.66
N ASN A 100 -4.99 3.45 -0.17
CA ASN A 100 -5.85 4.62 0.08
C ASN A 100 -7.33 4.24 0.07
N ALA A 101 -7.76 3.46 -0.91
CA ALA A 101 -9.13 2.96 -1.00
C ALA A 101 -9.52 2.11 0.21
N ALA A 102 -8.67 1.14 0.60
CA ALA A 102 -8.98 0.20 1.66
C ALA A 102 -9.03 0.87 3.05
N TYR A 103 -8.03 1.69 3.39
CA TYR A 103 -8.01 2.39 4.67
C TYR A 103 -9.12 3.44 4.79
N SER A 104 -9.40 4.17 3.71
CA SER A 104 -10.48 5.17 3.69
C SER A 104 -11.85 4.52 3.85
N ALA A 105 -12.12 3.43 3.14
CA ALA A 105 -13.36 2.67 3.28
C ALA A 105 -13.52 2.09 4.69
N ALA A 106 -12.47 1.49 5.24
CA ALA A 106 -12.48 0.94 6.59
C ALA A 106 -12.77 2.00 7.67
N ARG A 107 -12.24 3.22 7.51
CA ARG A 107 -12.50 4.35 8.42
C ARG A 107 -13.93 4.85 8.34
N LEU A 108 -14.52 4.85 7.16
CA LEU A 108 -15.94 5.24 6.95
C LEU A 108 -16.91 4.08 7.17
N HIS A 109 -16.43 2.90 7.62
CA HIS A 109 -17.23 1.69 7.74
C HIS A 109 -17.94 1.30 6.44
N GLN A 110 -17.28 1.56 5.30
CA GLN A 110 -17.72 1.16 3.97
C GLN A 110 -16.98 -0.10 3.51
N GLY A 111 -17.58 -0.86 2.59
CA GLY A 111 -16.93 -1.97 1.89
C GLY A 111 -16.28 -1.53 0.57
N ALA A 112 -15.83 -2.50 -0.24
CA ALA A 112 -15.20 -2.26 -1.55
C ALA A 112 -16.12 -1.52 -2.54
N GLY A 113 -17.43 -1.71 -2.46
CA GLY A 113 -18.43 -0.97 -3.27
C GLY A 113 -18.81 0.40 -2.71
N GLY A 114 -18.11 0.91 -1.69
CA GLY A 114 -18.44 2.17 -1.04
C GLY A 114 -18.08 3.41 -1.87
N ASP A 115 -18.74 4.52 -1.60
CA ASP A 115 -18.55 5.79 -2.32
C ASP A 115 -17.11 6.30 -2.25
N VAL A 116 -16.41 6.09 -1.12
CA VAL A 116 -15.03 6.53 -0.99
C VAL A 116 -14.08 5.72 -1.87
N VAL A 117 -14.35 4.43 -2.10
CA VAL A 117 -13.55 3.59 -3.02
C VAL A 117 -13.71 4.07 -4.47
N ALA A 118 -14.95 4.36 -4.87
CA ALA A 118 -15.24 4.94 -6.17
C ALA A 118 -14.57 6.33 -6.34
N TRP A 119 -14.63 7.16 -5.29
CA TRP A 119 -14.00 8.48 -5.28
C TRP A 119 -12.47 8.40 -5.36
N VAL A 120 -11.82 7.50 -4.62
CA VAL A 120 -10.36 7.28 -4.70
C VAL A 120 -9.96 6.84 -6.11
N ARG A 121 -10.70 5.88 -6.68
CA ARG A 121 -10.47 5.43 -8.05
C ARG A 121 -10.55 6.59 -9.04
N GLN A 122 -11.61 7.40 -8.98
CA GLN A 122 -11.79 8.56 -9.86
C GLN A 122 -10.69 9.61 -9.65
N LEU A 123 -10.36 9.92 -8.39
CA LEU A 123 -9.33 10.90 -8.07
C LEU A 123 -7.98 10.48 -8.64
N GLU A 124 -7.53 9.26 -8.31
CA GLU A 124 -6.14 8.89 -8.54
C GLU A 124 -5.89 8.37 -9.96
N PHE A 125 -6.77 7.54 -10.50
CA PHE A 125 -6.56 7.01 -11.86
C PHE A 125 -7.14 7.89 -12.97
N GLU A 126 -8.24 8.63 -12.73
CA GLU A 126 -8.86 9.41 -13.79
C GLU A 126 -8.39 10.88 -13.75
N ARG A 127 -8.45 11.55 -12.59
CA ARG A 127 -8.10 12.98 -12.48
C ARG A 127 -6.60 13.23 -12.37
N LEU A 128 -5.89 12.46 -11.54
CA LEU A 128 -4.43 12.55 -11.38
C LEU A 128 -3.70 11.71 -12.43
N ALA A 129 -4.42 10.80 -13.10
CA ALA A 129 -3.91 9.91 -14.15
C ALA A 129 -2.65 9.15 -13.71
N LEU A 130 -2.72 8.54 -12.53
CA LEU A 130 -1.67 7.65 -12.03
C LEU A 130 -1.62 6.37 -12.85
N PRO A 131 -0.44 5.76 -13.06
CA PRO A 131 -0.33 4.52 -13.79
C PRO A 131 -1.05 3.37 -13.04
N VAL A 132 -1.75 2.54 -13.81
CA VAL A 132 -2.38 1.33 -13.28
C VAL A 132 -1.31 0.25 -13.15
N PRO A 133 -1.17 -0.42 -11.99
CA PRO A 133 -0.24 -1.53 -11.85
C PRO A 133 -0.63 -2.72 -12.76
N ASP A 134 0.38 -3.41 -13.31
CA ASP A 134 0.17 -4.68 -14.01
C ASP A 134 -0.34 -5.75 -13.05
N TRP A 135 0.17 -5.72 -11.81
CA TRP A 135 -0.23 -6.61 -10.74
C TRP A 135 -0.38 -5.88 -9.41
N GLN A 136 -1.39 -6.27 -8.64
CA GLN A 136 -1.58 -5.90 -7.26
C GLN A 136 -1.50 -7.16 -6.39
N LEU A 137 -0.49 -7.23 -5.54
CA LEU A 137 -0.23 -8.39 -4.67
C LEU A 137 -0.78 -8.10 -3.28
N TYR A 138 -1.91 -8.70 -2.93
CA TYR A 138 -2.46 -8.57 -1.59
C TYR A 138 -1.89 -9.64 -0.67
N LEU A 139 -1.03 -9.21 0.25
CA LEU A 139 -0.48 -10.08 1.29
C LEU A 139 -1.54 -10.32 2.37
N ASN A 140 -2.28 -11.41 2.18
CA ASN A 140 -3.42 -11.80 3.02
C ASN A 140 -2.93 -12.53 4.28
N VAL A 141 -2.71 -11.77 5.34
CA VAL A 141 -2.22 -12.29 6.63
C VAL A 141 -3.33 -12.18 7.66
N PRO A 142 -3.54 -13.21 8.51
CA PRO A 142 -4.43 -13.11 9.66
C PRO A 142 -4.12 -11.85 10.48
N THR A 143 -5.15 -11.11 10.84
CA THR A 143 -4.98 -9.79 11.49
C THR A 143 -4.33 -9.86 12.87
N ASP A 144 -4.54 -10.96 13.60
CA ASP A 144 -3.87 -11.26 14.87
C ASP A 144 -2.36 -11.44 14.68
N LEU A 145 -1.94 -12.20 13.67
CA LEU A 145 -0.52 -12.39 13.33
C LEU A 145 0.12 -11.06 12.86
N ALA A 146 -0.61 -10.27 12.08
CA ALA A 146 -0.14 -8.96 11.63
C ALA A 146 0.04 -8.01 12.82
N ALA A 147 -0.92 -7.99 13.76
CA ALA A 147 -0.85 -7.19 14.98
C ALA A 147 0.32 -7.61 15.90
N GLU A 148 0.54 -8.92 16.07
CA GLU A 148 1.68 -9.45 16.83
C GLU A 148 3.01 -8.98 16.21
N ARG A 149 3.15 -9.07 14.90
CA ARG A 149 4.37 -8.65 14.17
C ARG A 149 4.58 -7.13 14.27
N ALA A 150 3.52 -6.34 14.22
CA ALA A 150 3.59 -4.89 14.39
C ALA A 150 4.03 -4.53 15.82
N ALA A 151 3.46 -5.16 16.85
CA ALA A 151 3.84 -4.97 18.25
C ALA A 151 5.30 -5.37 18.53
N ARG A 152 5.78 -6.47 17.94
CA ARG A 152 7.17 -6.91 18.09
C ARG A 152 8.15 -5.90 17.48
N ARG A 153 7.82 -5.29 16.33
CA ARG A 153 8.65 -4.24 15.72
C ARG A 153 8.71 -2.97 16.56
N GLU A 154 7.57 -2.57 17.14
CA GLU A 154 7.52 -1.42 18.07
C GLU A 154 8.41 -1.65 19.31
N ALA A 155 8.38 -2.86 19.89
CA ALA A 155 9.22 -3.22 21.02
C ALA A 155 10.73 -3.22 20.70
N GLN A 156 11.11 -3.38 19.44
CA GLN A 156 12.50 -3.38 18.98
C GLN A 156 13.01 -1.98 18.58
N ASP A 157 12.12 -1.03 18.34
CA ASP A 157 12.45 0.34 17.97
C ASP A 157 11.71 1.33 18.86
N ALA A 158 12.37 1.74 19.95
CA ALA A 158 11.82 2.67 20.94
C ALA A 158 11.56 4.08 20.38
N THR A 159 12.04 4.41 19.18
CA THR A 159 11.79 5.70 18.51
C THR A 159 10.49 5.70 17.73
N ARG A 160 9.93 4.53 17.46
CA ARG A 160 8.69 4.35 16.69
C ARG A 160 7.47 4.35 17.61
N THR A 161 6.70 5.45 17.58
CA THR A 161 5.37 5.50 18.19
C THR A 161 4.30 5.10 17.17
N ARG A 162 3.31 4.31 17.62
CA ARG A 162 2.15 3.99 16.78
C ARG A 162 1.38 5.24 16.43
N ASP A 163 1.03 5.37 15.17
CA ASP A 163 0.14 6.40 14.68
C ASP A 163 -1.35 6.12 15.03
N ALA A 164 -2.24 7.03 14.64
CA ALA A 164 -3.67 6.90 14.93
C ALA A 164 -4.29 5.65 14.24
N TYR A 165 -3.80 5.27 13.05
CA TYR A 165 -4.31 4.11 12.32
C TYR A 165 -3.84 2.78 12.91
N GLU A 166 -2.60 2.73 13.39
CA GLU A 166 -2.03 1.55 14.06
C GLU A 166 -2.64 1.32 15.45
N ARG A 167 -3.15 2.39 16.11
CA ARG A 167 -3.82 2.28 17.43
C ARG A 167 -5.27 1.81 17.36
N ASP A 168 -5.97 1.98 16.23
CA ASP A 168 -7.33 1.47 16.05
C ASP A 168 -7.28 -0.02 15.70
N GLY A 169 -7.40 -0.87 16.72
CA GLY A 169 -7.38 -2.34 16.54
C GLY A 169 -8.49 -2.88 15.65
N GLY A 170 -9.60 -2.18 15.50
CA GLY A 170 -10.68 -2.55 14.60
C GLY A 170 -10.42 -2.13 13.14
N LEU A 171 -9.64 -1.08 12.92
CA LEU A 171 -9.34 -0.57 11.59
C LEU A 171 -8.58 -1.59 10.74
N GLN A 172 -7.59 -2.26 11.31
CA GLN A 172 -6.79 -3.25 10.57
C GLN A 172 -7.66 -4.41 10.05
N GLY A 173 -8.59 -4.90 10.87
CA GLY A 173 -9.53 -5.94 10.47
C GLY A 173 -10.49 -5.49 9.37
N ARG A 174 -11.05 -4.28 9.50
CA ARG A 174 -11.92 -3.71 8.47
C ARG A 174 -11.15 -3.47 7.17
N THR A 175 -9.92 -2.97 7.25
CA THR A 175 -9.04 -2.75 6.09
C THR A 175 -8.73 -4.06 5.37
N ALA A 176 -8.40 -5.13 6.11
CA ALA A 176 -8.17 -6.46 5.53
C ALA A 176 -9.41 -6.99 4.79
N ALA A 177 -10.60 -6.79 5.35
CA ALA A 177 -11.86 -7.17 4.69
C ALA A 177 -12.08 -6.41 3.38
N VAL A 178 -11.78 -5.10 3.35
CA VAL A 178 -11.87 -4.32 2.11
C VAL A 178 -10.85 -4.79 1.08
N TYR A 179 -9.59 -5.01 1.46
CA TYR A 179 -8.59 -5.55 0.53
C TYR A 179 -9.00 -6.89 -0.07
N THR A 180 -9.56 -7.79 0.75
CA THR A 180 -10.07 -9.08 0.28
C THR A 180 -11.15 -8.92 -0.79
N ALA A 181 -12.07 -7.99 -0.58
CA ALA A 181 -13.13 -7.70 -1.55
C ALA A 181 -12.59 -7.05 -2.82
N LEU A 182 -11.68 -6.05 -2.71
CA LEU A 182 -11.02 -5.42 -3.87
C LEU A 182 -10.27 -6.45 -4.72
N ALA A 183 -9.55 -7.39 -4.07
CA ALA A 183 -8.84 -8.45 -4.75
C ALA A 183 -9.80 -9.43 -5.47
N ALA A 184 -10.91 -9.82 -4.81
CA ALA A 184 -11.91 -10.70 -5.40
C ALA A 184 -12.58 -10.09 -6.64
N GLU A 185 -12.76 -8.77 -6.67
CA GLU A 185 -13.35 -8.03 -7.78
C GLU A 185 -12.33 -7.64 -8.86
N ASN A 186 -11.04 -7.94 -8.70
CA ASN A 186 -9.96 -7.44 -9.55
C ASN A 186 -10.02 -5.91 -9.73
N TRP A 187 -10.23 -5.20 -8.62
CA TRP A 187 -10.40 -3.75 -8.63
C TRP A 187 -9.19 -3.05 -9.27
N VAL A 188 -9.44 -2.36 -10.38
CA VAL A 188 -8.43 -1.62 -11.17
C VAL A 188 -7.18 -2.45 -11.47
N GLY A 189 -7.34 -3.57 -12.20
CA GLY A 189 -6.23 -4.40 -12.67
C GLY A 189 -6.22 -5.81 -12.10
N ARG A 190 -5.11 -6.51 -12.31
CA ARG A 190 -4.96 -7.91 -11.89
C ARG A 190 -4.54 -7.98 -10.43
N TRP A 191 -5.15 -8.91 -9.69
CA TRP A 191 -4.79 -9.20 -8.31
C TRP A 191 -4.28 -10.63 -8.14
N ALA A 192 -3.35 -10.78 -7.18
CA ALA A 192 -2.99 -12.09 -6.64
C ALA A 192 -3.07 -12.04 -5.11
N LEU A 193 -3.79 -12.99 -4.53
CA LEU A 193 -3.77 -13.21 -3.08
C LEU A 193 -2.48 -13.97 -2.75
N VAL A 194 -1.68 -13.37 -1.88
CA VAL A 194 -0.38 -13.89 -1.48
C VAL A 194 -0.47 -14.38 -0.04
N ALA A 195 -0.18 -15.64 0.19
CA ALA A 195 -0.13 -16.22 1.52
C ALA A 195 1.09 -15.72 2.32
N PRO A 196 1.04 -15.73 3.67
CA PRO A 196 2.14 -15.24 4.51
C PRO A 196 3.46 -16.00 4.36
N ASP A 197 3.40 -17.23 3.87
CA ASP A 197 4.49 -18.19 3.69
C ASP A 197 4.81 -18.46 2.22
N VAL A 198 4.34 -17.60 1.31
CA VAL A 198 4.59 -17.74 -0.13
C VAL A 198 6.09 -17.80 -0.42
N ASP A 199 6.48 -18.70 -1.33
CA ASP A 199 7.82 -18.71 -1.90
C ASP A 199 7.96 -17.56 -2.93
N PRO A 200 8.87 -16.59 -2.71
CA PRO A 200 9.05 -15.49 -3.64
C PRO A 200 9.51 -15.93 -5.04
N GLY A 201 10.17 -17.11 -5.15
CA GLY A 201 10.63 -17.65 -6.43
C GLY A 201 9.48 -18.18 -7.29
N GLU A 202 8.52 -18.89 -6.67
CA GLU A 202 7.30 -19.33 -7.33
C GLU A 202 6.43 -18.14 -7.75
N LEU A 203 6.28 -17.15 -6.85
CA LEU A 203 5.53 -15.94 -7.14
C LEU A 203 6.17 -15.15 -8.30
N ALA A 204 7.51 -14.97 -8.30
CA ALA A 204 8.20 -14.30 -9.39
C ALA A 204 8.04 -15.03 -10.73
N THR A 205 8.02 -16.36 -10.72
CA THR A 205 7.77 -17.17 -11.93
C THR A 205 6.36 -16.93 -12.46
N MET A 206 5.35 -16.92 -11.59
CA MET A 206 3.97 -16.63 -11.97
C MET A 206 3.82 -15.21 -12.56
N LEU A 207 4.50 -14.23 -11.99
CA LEU A 207 4.40 -12.83 -12.43
C LEU A 207 5.09 -12.56 -13.78
N LEU A 208 6.09 -13.36 -14.13
CA LEU A 208 6.80 -13.23 -15.41
C LEU A 208 6.11 -13.98 -16.57
N GLY A 209 5.12 -14.85 -16.26
CA GLY A 209 4.33 -15.61 -17.26
C GLY A 209 5.06 -16.82 -17.73
#